data_1c98d81c0b388aa2f1834cfdd5e30143
#
_entry.id   1c98d81c0b388aa2f1834cfdd5e30143
#
_cell.length_a   1.000
_cell.length_b   1.000
_cell.length_c   1.000
_cell.angle_alpha   90.00
_cell.angle_beta   90.00
_cell.angle_gamma   90.00
#
_symmetry.space_group_name_H-M   'P 1'
#
loop_
_entity.id
_entity.type
_entity.pdbx_description
1 polymer ?
#
loop_
_entity_poly.entity_id
_entity_poly.type
_entity_poly.pdbx_seq_one_letter_code
_entity_poly.pdbx_strand_id
1 'polypeptide(L)'
;MLRYRKTYTENMVVKALNEWGFHYVMFYTFKELRSAHGAPTGYSFGILDTTYTPYQLLLLIDVHYENAKEHTKKNYVLKESFARDHQLGLVVIEDEVARSMSYVQFRDWLAMAIEQKEFCET
;
A
#
# COMPACT_ATOMS: atom_id res chain seq x y z
N MET A 1 -11.84 -12.05 20.20
CA MET A 1 -11.77 -11.16 19.04
C MET A 1 -10.32 -10.93 18.65
N LEU A 2 -9.98 -11.26 17.41
CA LEU A 2 -8.63 -11.03 16.91
C LEU A 2 -8.49 -9.56 16.53
N ARG A 3 -7.47 -8.93 17.09
CA ARG A 3 -7.16 -7.56 16.73
C ARG A 3 -6.09 -7.57 15.63
N TYR A 4 -6.29 -6.74 14.62
CA TYR A 4 -5.26 -6.54 13.60
C TYR A 4 -4.02 -5.94 14.24
N ARG A 5 -2.88 -6.55 14.03
CA ARG A 5 -1.60 -6.03 14.48
C ARG A 5 -0.81 -5.55 13.28
N LYS A 6 -0.41 -4.28 13.32
CA LYS A 6 0.49 -3.74 12.31
C LYS A 6 1.86 -4.40 12.46
N THR A 7 2.44 -4.74 11.32
CA THR A 7 3.82 -5.23 11.28
C THR A 7 4.79 -4.07 11.50
N TYR A 8 6.07 -4.38 11.69
CA TYR A 8 7.10 -3.36 11.83
C TYR A 8 7.11 -2.42 10.61
N THR A 9 7.07 -2.98 9.40
CA THR A 9 7.08 -2.18 8.17
C THR A 9 5.82 -1.32 8.05
N GLU A 10 4.66 -1.87 8.36
CA GLU A 10 3.41 -1.09 8.35
C GLU A 10 3.47 0.06 9.35
N ASN A 11 4.08 -0.16 10.52
CA ASN A 11 4.26 0.91 11.51
C ASN A 11 5.15 2.03 10.99
N MET A 12 6.19 1.70 10.23
CA MET A 12 7.04 2.71 9.61
C MET A 12 6.27 3.54 8.57
N VAL A 13 5.42 2.88 7.79
CA VAL A 13 4.57 3.58 6.82
C VAL A 13 3.62 4.53 7.53
N VAL A 14 2.93 4.05 8.57
CA VAL A 14 2.02 4.89 9.35
C VAL A 14 2.74 6.11 9.91
N LYS A 15 3.93 5.91 10.48
CA LYS A 15 4.72 7.01 11.04
C LYS A 15 5.05 8.05 9.97
N ALA A 16 5.48 7.61 8.79
CA ALA A 16 5.82 8.52 7.70
C ALA A 16 4.59 9.28 7.19
N LEU A 17 3.48 8.58 6.96
CA LEU A 17 2.25 9.20 6.48
C LEU A 17 1.73 10.24 7.48
N ASN A 18 1.81 9.95 8.77
CA ASN A 18 1.39 10.87 9.81
C ASN A 18 2.30 12.10 9.87
N GLU A 19 3.61 11.91 9.76
CA GLU A 19 4.56 13.02 9.75
C GLU A 19 4.33 13.97 8.56
N TRP A 20 3.95 13.41 7.40
CA TRP A 20 3.68 14.22 6.20
C TRP A 20 2.27 14.79 6.18
N GLY A 21 1.41 14.39 7.12
CA GLY A 21 0.03 14.87 7.16
C GLY A 21 -0.88 14.28 6.09
N PHE A 22 -0.53 13.13 5.53
CA PHE A 22 -1.41 12.45 4.57
C PHE A 22 -2.62 11.83 5.27
N HIS A 23 -3.76 11.90 4.61
CA HIS A 23 -4.93 11.14 4.99
C HIS A 23 -4.88 9.77 4.31
N TYR A 24 -5.16 8.71 5.04
CA TYR A 24 -5.06 7.35 4.52
C TYR A 24 -6.04 6.41 5.20
N VAL A 25 -6.31 5.30 4.52
CA VAL A 25 -7.10 4.19 5.06
C VAL A 25 -6.23 2.96 5.01
N MET A 26 -6.18 2.21 6.10
CA MET A 26 -5.52 0.92 6.14
C MET A 26 -6.44 -0.14 5.56
N PHE A 27 -5.85 -1.12 4.87
CA PHE A 27 -6.56 -2.20 4.22
C PHE A 27 -7.62 -1.67 3.26
N TYR A 28 -7.15 -0.95 2.25
CA TYR A 28 -8.01 -0.34 1.24
C TYR A 28 -8.50 -1.40 0.26
N THR A 29 -9.81 -1.54 0.11
CA THR A 29 -10.43 -2.57 -0.71
C THR A 29 -11.18 -1.99 -1.89
N PHE A 30 -11.35 -2.82 -2.92
CA PHE A 30 -12.20 -2.52 -4.07
C PHE A 30 -13.24 -3.61 -4.21
N LYS A 31 -14.45 -3.24 -4.53
CA LYS A 31 -15.57 -4.18 -4.67
C LYS A 31 -15.27 -5.23 -5.74
N GLU A 32 -14.60 -4.84 -6.81
CA GLU A 32 -14.29 -5.69 -7.96
C GLU A 32 -13.07 -6.58 -7.74
N LEU A 33 -12.25 -6.30 -6.72
CA LEU A 33 -11.00 -7.03 -6.50
C LEU A 33 -11.23 -8.17 -5.52
N ARG A 34 -10.96 -9.39 -5.96
CA ARG A 34 -11.10 -10.59 -5.15
C ARG A 34 -9.78 -11.35 -5.11
N SER A 35 -9.56 -12.08 -4.01
CA SER A 35 -8.42 -12.96 -3.87
C SER A 35 -8.55 -14.14 -4.83
N ALA A 36 -7.48 -14.95 -4.91
CA ALA A 36 -7.48 -16.18 -5.70
C ALA A 36 -8.58 -17.15 -5.28
N HIS A 37 -9.10 -17.03 -4.05
CA HIS A 37 -10.19 -17.87 -3.54
C HIS A 37 -11.55 -17.17 -3.56
N GLY A 38 -11.65 -16.01 -4.20
CA GLY A 38 -12.89 -15.26 -4.32
C GLY A 38 -13.26 -14.40 -3.13
N ALA A 39 -12.44 -14.38 -2.08
CA ALA A 39 -12.68 -13.54 -0.91
C ALA A 39 -12.25 -12.09 -1.17
N PRO A 40 -12.81 -11.12 -0.42
CA PRO A 40 -12.31 -9.75 -0.52
C PRO A 40 -10.82 -9.69 -0.18
N THR A 41 -10.07 -8.87 -0.92
CA THR A 41 -8.68 -8.60 -0.62
C THR A 41 -8.43 -7.10 -0.74
N GLY A 42 -7.35 -6.61 -0.16
CA GLY A 42 -7.08 -5.17 -0.16
C GLY A 42 -5.60 -4.85 -0.14
N TYR A 43 -5.32 -3.58 -0.36
CA TYR A 43 -3.98 -3.03 -0.28
C TYR A 43 -3.70 -2.59 1.15
N SER A 44 -2.44 -2.59 1.55
CA SER A 44 -2.07 -2.22 2.92
C SER A 44 -2.54 -0.82 3.28
N PHE A 45 -2.43 0.14 2.34
CA PHE A 45 -2.86 1.52 2.55
C PHE A 45 -3.40 2.13 1.27
N GLY A 46 -4.38 3.01 1.42
CA GLY A 46 -4.79 3.92 0.36
C GLY A 46 -4.65 5.35 0.84
N ILE A 47 -3.88 6.17 0.12
CA ILE A 47 -3.72 7.60 0.42
C ILE A 47 -4.85 8.35 -0.26
N LEU A 48 -5.50 9.25 0.47
CA LEU A 48 -6.70 9.95 0.02
C LEU A 48 -6.46 11.43 -0.18
N ASP A 49 -7.07 11.97 -1.22
CA ASP A 49 -7.24 13.41 -1.38
C ASP A 49 -8.55 13.80 -0.71
N THR A 50 -8.46 14.58 0.35
CA THR A 50 -9.61 15.03 1.12
C THR A 50 -10.11 16.41 0.71
N THR A 51 -9.54 16.98 -0.35
CA THR A 51 -9.95 18.29 -0.88
C THR A 51 -11.41 18.28 -1.36
N TYR A 52 -11.83 17.14 -1.90
CA TYR A 52 -13.17 16.99 -2.47
C TYR A 52 -14.00 16.00 -1.66
N THR A 53 -15.31 16.09 -1.77
CA THR A 53 -16.25 15.14 -1.19
C THR A 53 -17.05 14.51 -2.33
N PRO A 54 -17.06 13.17 -2.48
CA PRO A 54 -16.34 12.18 -1.66
C PRO A 54 -14.83 12.25 -1.86
N TYR A 55 -14.09 11.75 -0.88
CA TYR A 55 -12.63 11.68 -0.95
C TYR A 55 -12.19 10.82 -2.13
N GLN A 56 -11.11 11.22 -2.77
CA GLN A 56 -10.58 10.49 -3.93
C GLN A 56 -9.30 9.77 -3.55
N LEU A 57 -9.13 8.58 -4.12
CA LEU A 57 -7.92 7.80 -3.93
C LEU A 57 -6.80 8.42 -4.77
N LEU A 58 -5.67 8.73 -4.13
CA LEU A 58 -4.49 9.25 -4.82
C LEU A 58 -3.50 8.14 -5.16
N LEU A 59 -3.26 7.23 -4.21
CA LEU A 59 -2.18 6.26 -4.34
C LEU A 59 -2.43 5.08 -3.44
N LEU A 60 -2.02 3.89 -3.90
CA LEU A 60 -2.05 2.66 -3.11
C LEU A 60 -0.64 2.30 -2.67
N ILE A 61 -0.51 1.78 -1.46
CA ILE A 61 0.73 1.21 -0.93
C ILE A 61 0.43 -0.21 -0.48
N ASP A 62 1.26 -1.15 -0.88
CA ASP A 62 1.09 -2.55 -0.48
C ASP A 62 2.42 -3.11 0.01
N VAL A 63 2.40 -3.74 1.18
CA VAL A 63 3.58 -4.38 1.77
C VAL A 63 3.56 -5.86 1.40
N HIS A 64 4.64 -6.32 0.78
CA HIS A 64 4.80 -7.71 0.37
C HIS A 64 5.81 -8.40 1.27
N TYR A 65 5.48 -9.63 1.66
CA TYR A 65 6.30 -10.44 2.56
C TYR A 65 6.86 -11.63 1.80
N GLU A 66 8.18 -11.82 1.86
CA GLU A 66 8.85 -12.92 1.18
C GLU A 66 8.37 -14.29 1.66
N ASN A 67 8.11 -14.39 2.97
CA ASN A 67 7.67 -15.64 3.58
C ASN A 67 6.16 -15.86 3.49
N ALA A 68 5.45 -15.05 2.71
CA ALA A 68 4.02 -15.20 2.55
C ALA A 68 3.69 -16.55 1.92
N LYS A 69 2.53 -17.10 2.29
CA LYS A 69 2.03 -18.34 1.69
C LYS A 69 1.77 -18.14 0.21
N GLU A 70 1.75 -19.23 -0.54
CA GLU A 70 1.60 -19.16 -1.99
C GLU A 70 0.32 -18.44 -2.43
N HIS A 71 -0.81 -18.69 -1.76
CA HIS A 71 -2.04 -18.00 -2.12
C HIS A 71 -1.97 -16.50 -1.88
N THR A 72 -1.21 -16.06 -0.87
CA THR A 72 -0.98 -14.64 -0.61
C THR A 72 -0.12 -14.03 -1.73
N LYS A 73 0.91 -14.76 -2.18
CA LYS A 73 1.74 -14.30 -3.29
C LYS A 73 0.95 -14.19 -4.58
N LYS A 74 0.01 -15.11 -4.82
CA LYS A 74 -0.91 -15.00 -5.96
C LYS A 74 -1.78 -13.74 -5.86
N ASN A 75 -2.19 -13.39 -4.65
CA ASN A 75 -2.96 -12.17 -4.42
C ASN A 75 -2.13 -10.92 -4.72
N TYR A 76 -0.83 -10.95 -4.43
CA TYR A 76 0.06 -9.84 -4.79
C TYR A 76 0.03 -9.59 -6.30
N VAL A 77 0.12 -10.65 -7.09
CA VAL A 77 0.07 -10.54 -8.55
C VAL A 77 -1.28 -9.99 -9.01
N LEU A 78 -2.38 -10.49 -8.43
CA LEU A 78 -3.72 -10.00 -8.76
C LEU A 78 -3.87 -8.51 -8.43
N LYS A 79 -3.36 -8.08 -7.28
CA LYS A 79 -3.43 -6.68 -6.86
C LYS A 79 -2.60 -5.77 -7.77
N GLU A 80 -1.42 -6.22 -8.16
CA GLU A 80 -0.59 -5.44 -9.09
C GLU A 80 -1.26 -5.31 -10.45
N SER A 81 -1.82 -6.40 -10.97
CA SER A 81 -2.55 -6.39 -12.24
C SER A 81 -3.78 -5.49 -12.18
N PHE A 82 -4.54 -5.57 -11.08
CA PHE A 82 -5.72 -4.74 -10.90
C PHE A 82 -5.37 -3.25 -10.90
N ALA A 83 -4.32 -2.87 -10.16
CA ALA A 83 -3.88 -1.48 -10.11
C ALA A 83 -3.45 -0.99 -11.49
N ARG A 84 -2.68 -1.80 -12.22
CA ARG A 84 -2.23 -1.45 -13.55
C ARG A 84 -3.41 -1.28 -14.51
N ASP A 85 -4.35 -2.23 -14.49
CA ASP A 85 -5.48 -2.24 -15.42
C ASP A 85 -6.44 -1.08 -15.16
N HIS A 86 -6.49 -0.60 -13.92
CA HIS A 86 -7.34 0.54 -13.54
C HIS A 86 -6.57 1.85 -13.46
N GLN A 87 -5.31 1.85 -13.90
CA GLN A 87 -4.46 3.05 -13.92
C GLN A 87 -4.30 3.69 -12.54
N LEU A 88 -4.20 2.86 -11.51
CA LEU A 88 -4.00 3.29 -10.14
C LEU A 88 -2.51 3.27 -9.81
N GLY A 89 -2.01 4.34 -9.17
CA GLY A 89 -0.65 4.36 -8.68
C GLY A 89 -0.49 3.35 -7.55
N LEU A 90 0.57 2.55 -7.59
CA LEU A 90 0.86 1.55 -6.57
C LEU A 90 2.34 1.56 -6.23
N VAL A 91 2.63 1.72 -4.94
CA VAL A 91 3.98 1.54 -4.38
C VAL A 91 3.99 0.21 -3.67
N VAL A 92 4.86 -0.69 -4.12
CA VAL A 92 5.08 -1.99 -3.47
C VAL A 92 6.30 -1.86 -2.56
N ILE A 93 6.13 -2.25 -1.31
CA ILE A 93 7.20 -2.25 -0.31
C ILE A 93 7.55 -3.70 0.00
N GLU A 94 8.79 -4.09 -0.30
CA GLU A 94 9.30 -5.41 0.10
C GLU A 94 9.67 -5.34 1.58
N ASP A 95 8.97 -6.09 2.41
CA ASP A 95 9.15 -6.05 3.86
C ASP A 95 10.61 -6.25 4.29
N GLU A 96 11.31 -7.21 3.68
CA GLU A 96 12.70 -7.50 4.03
C GLU A 96 13.62 -6.33 3.75
N VAL A 97 13.41 -5.66 2.62
CA VAL A 97 14.21 -4.49 2.25
C VAL A 97 13.93 -3.36 3.23
N ALA A 98 12.66 -3.14 3.55
CA ALA A 98 12.28 -2.10 4.52
C ALA A 98 12.89 -2.33 5.88
N ARG A 99 12.90 -3.59 6.35
CA ARG A 99 13.46 -3.93 7.67
C ARG A 99 14.96 -3.78 7.74
N SER A 100 15.64 -3.75 6.60
CA SER A 100 17.09 -3.54 6.55
C SER A 100 17.46 -2.06 6.62
N MET A 101 16.48 -1.17 6.55
CA MET A 101 16.71 0.28 6.57
C MET A 101 16.44 0.86 7.95
N SER A 102 17.15 1.97 8.28
CA SER A 102 16.71 2.81 9.38
C SER A 102 15.39 3.49 9.00
N TYR A 103 14.69 4.03 10.00
CA TYR A 103 13.45 4.74 9.69
C TYR A 103 13.68 5.91 8.74
N VAL A 104 14.76 6.68 8.95
CA VAL A 104 15.08 7.84 8.10
C VAL A 104 15.32 7.39 6.65
N GLN A 105 16.09 6.32 6.46
CA GLN A 105 16.33 5.76 5.13
C GLN A 105 15.04 5.31 4.47
N PHE A 106 14.20 4.61 5.22
CA PHE A 106 12.90 4.13 4.73
C PHE A 106 12.00 5.30 4.35
N ARG A 107 11.91 6.29 5.22
CA ARG A 107 11.07 7.48 4.96
C ARG A 107 11.50 8.20 3.69
N ASP A 108 12.81 8.39 3.53
CA ASP A 108 13.33 9.07 2.34
C ASP A 108 13.06 8.26 1.07
N TRP A 109 13.24 6.95 1.15
CA TRP A 109 12.93 6.06 0.02
C TRP A 109 11.44 6.12 -0.32
N LEU A 110 10.58 6.06 0.70
CA LEU A 110 9.12 6.07 0.48
C LEU A 110 8.68 7.41 -0.13
N ALA A 111 9.25 8.52 0.34
CA ALA A 111 8.95 9.83 -0.22
C ALA A 111 9.25 9.87 -1.72
N MET A 112 10.41 9.35 -2.12
CA MET A 112 10.79 9.30 -3.54
C MET A 112 9.86 8.38 -4.33
N ALA A 113 9.49 7.24 -3.78
CA ALA A 113 8.60 6.29 -4.45
C ALA A 113 7.22 6.90 -4.68
N ILE A 114 6.68 7.59 -3.68
CA ILE A 114 5.39 8.28 -3.79
C ILE A 114 5.47 9.39 -4.85
N GLU A 115 6.52 10.19 -4.80
CA GLU A 115 6.74 11.28 -5.73
C GLU A 115 6.79 10.78 -7.18
N GLN A 116 7.51 9.70 -7.42
CA GLN A 116 7.60 9.12 -8.76
C GLN A 116 6.23 8.69 -9.29
N LYS A 117 5.40 8.13 -8.45
CA LYS A 117 4.06 7.69 -8.86
C LYS A 117 3.12 8.86 -9.12
N GLU A 118 3.28 9.97 -8.40
CA GLU A 118 2.45 11.15 -8.60
C GLU A 118 2.81 11.92 -9.84
N PHE A 119 4.12 12.02 -10.17
CA PHE A 119 4.59 12.89 -11.24
C PHE A 119 4.90 12.15 -12.54
N CYS A 120 5.01 10.84 -12.53
CA CYS A 120 5.30 10.06 -13.74
C CYS A 120 4.05 9.55 -14.44
N GLU A 121 2.89 9.93 -13.99
CA GLU A 121 1.64 9.58 -14.64
C GLU A 121 1.31 10.55 -15.74
N THR A 122 1.43 10.08 -16.91
CA THR A 122 0.96 10.84 -18.07
C THR A 122 0.10 9.95 -18.92
#